data_0d9af2ae37226533b0687e6df94acb1b
#
_entry.id   0d9af2ae37226533b0687e6df94acb1b
#
_cell.length_a   1.000
_cell.length_b   1.000
_cell.length_c   1.000
_cell.angle_alpha   90.00
_cell.angle_beta   90.00
_cell.angle_gamma   90.00
#
_symmetry.space_group_name_H-M   'P 1'
#
loop_
_entity.id
_entity.type
_entity.pdbx_description
1 polymer ?
#
loop_
_entity_poly.entity_id
_entity_poly.type
_entity_poly.pdbx_seq_one_letter_code
_entity_poly.pdbx_strand_id
1 'polypeptide(L)'
;MQSPRRILLLLGSVVGAALIGWIAAASMAPETRARASRLAEDQQLETLIQQLQVEDEFSEAERMLLLERLIAQERLLEAEVVLQPWLSSRFTPRELHLFKAELQRRNGQPEAARRSLHQLMRLHPNDPQVLQMLVLLDQQQGRQNEATTALTVRFKGLEAGQRMEIGLLLADLLRQGGSPQTAKTLYRQLAEEEPTNPRPLLALALLLQDQGHGQEIQALLKQARQRRDANGRTDHSIDRLAGQLGLSTARNSSAEQRGSTAIRAGSGAP
;
A
#
# COMPACT_ATOMS: atom_id res chain seq x y z
N MET A 1 7.99 -32.07 14.08
CA MET A 1 7.97 -30.81 14.85
C MET A 1 8.44 -29.69 13.95
N GLN A 2 7.52 -28.93 13.39
CA GLN A 2 7.86 -27.77 12.56
C GLN A 2 8.22 -26.61 13.49
N SER A 3 9.31 -25.89 13.17
CA SER A 3 9.81 -24.82 14.04
C SER A 3 8.81 -23.65 14.09
N PRO A 4 8.54 -23.06 15.26
CA PRO A 4 7.57 -21.98 15.44
C PRO A 4 7.88 -20.74 14.55
N ARG A 5 9.14 -20.55 14.12
CA ARG A 5 9.56 -19.50 13.20
C ARG A 5 8.96 -19.62 11.79
N ARG A 6 8.74 -20.84 11.28
CA ARG A 6 8.14 -21.04 9.94
C ARG A 6 6.64 -20.77 9.94
N ILE A 7 5.96 -21.08 11.03
CA ILE A 7 4.53 -20.82 11.21
C ILE A 7 4.29 -19.30 11.31
N LEU A 8 5.14 -18.58 12.05
CA LEU A 8 5.05 -17.11 12.17
C LEU A 8 5.31 -16.38 10.85
N LEU A 9 6.22 -16.85 9.99
CA LEU A 9 6.46 -16.27 8.67
C LEU A 9 5.30 -16.54 7.70
N LEU A 10 4.65 -17.69 7.81
CA LEU A 10 3.45 -18.01 7.02
C LEU A 10 2.24 -17.16 7.48
N LEU A 11 2.08 -16.93 8.78
CA LEU A 11 1.06 -16.03 9.33
C LEU A 11 1.22 -14.59 8.83
N GLY A 12 2.43 -14.06 8.82
CA GLY A 12 2.72 -12.72 8.30
C GLY A 12 2.40 -12.56 6.80
N SER A 13 2.67 -13.59 5.99
CA SER A 13 2.40 -13.56 4.55
C SER A 13 0.91 -13.73 4.22
N VAL A 14 0.16 -14.51 4.99
CA VAL A 14 -1.28 -14.74 4.79
C VAL A 14 -2.08 -13.51 5.22
N VAL A 15 -1.73 -12.88 6.35
CA VAL A 15 -2.38 -11.63 6.80
C VAL A 15 -2.11 -10.49 5.82
N GLY A 16 -0.91 -10.39 5.28
CA GLY A 16 -0.57 -9.39 4.24
C GLY A 16 -1.34 -9.61 2.94
N ALA A 17 -1.50 -10.87 2.49
CA ALA A 17 -2.25 -11.21 1.29
C ALA A 17 -3.77 -11.03 1.48
N ALA A 18 -4.31 -11.33 2.67
CA ALA A 18 -5.72 -11.12 3.01
C ALA A 18 -6.09 -9.64 3.02
N LEU A 19 -5.20 -8.76 3.52
CA LEU A 19 -5.40 -7.30 3.50
C LEU A 19 -5.47 -6.74 2.07
N ILE A 20 -4.61 -7.20 1.17
CA ILE A 20 -4.60 -6.75 -0.24
C ILE A 20 -5.79 -7.32 -1.02
N GLY A 21 -6.14 -8.59 -0.81
CA GLY A 21 -7.29 -9.24 -1.45
C GLY A 21 -8.63 -8.65 -1.01
N TRP A 22 -8.74 -8.24 0.23
CA TRP A 22 -9.98 -7.72 0.80
C TRP A 22 -10.32 -6.28 0.36
N ILE A 23 -9.33 -5.41 0.17
CA ILE A 23 -9.54 -4.07 -0.41
C ILE A 23 -10.12 -4.19 -1.85
N ALA A 24 -9.76 -5.25 -2.59
CA ALA A 24 -10.27 -5.51 -3.93
C ALA A 24 -11.68 -6.17 -3.93
N ALA A 25 -12.01 -6.97 -2.92
CA ALA A 25 -13.28 -7.72 -2.86
C ALA A 25 -14.47 -6.89 -2.35
N ALA A 26 -14.24 -5.78 -1.66
CA ALA A 26 -15.30 -4.93 -1.11
C ALA A 26 -16.11 -4.17 -2.20
N SER A 27 -15.75 -4.30 -3.48
CA SER A 27 -16.37 -3.56 -4.59
C SER A 27 -17.35 -4.36 -5.47
N MET A 28 -17.55 -5.67 -5.24
CA MET A 28 -18.41 -6.49 -6.10
C MET A 28 -19.23 -7.53 -5.32
N ALA A 29 -20.51 -7.31 -5.05
CA ALA A 29 -21.45 -8.33 -4.60
C ALA A 29 -22.87 -8.19 -5.18
N PRO A 30 -23.47 -9.24 -5.77
CA PRO A 30 -24.88 -9.28 -6.14
C PRO A 30 -25.78 -9.73 -4.98
N GLU A 31 -26.89 -9.02 -4.79
CA GLU A 31 -27.63 -8.88 -3.52
C GLU A 31 -28.69 -9.96 -3.18
N THR A 32 -28.97 -10.98 -3.93
CA THR A 32 -30.25 -11.70 -3.75
C THR A 32 -30.24 -13.17 -3.33
N ARG A 33 -29.10 -13.85 -3.27
CA ARG A 33 -29.02 -15.24 -2.73
C ARG A 33 -28.46 -15.34 -1.30
N ALA A 34 -28.08 -14.21 -0.75
CA ALA A 34 -27.24 -14.09 0.44
C ALA A 34 -27.99 -14.06 1.78
N ARG A 35 -29.33 -13.88 1.85
CA ARG A 35 -29.98 -13.70 3.15
C ARG A 35 -30.13 -14.98 3.99
N ALA A 36 -30.48 -16.12 3.38
CA ALA A 36 -30.64 -17.38 4.13
C ALA A 36 -29.30 -18.00 4.51
N SER A 37 -28.27 -17.92 3.64
CA SER A 37 -26.92 -18.36 3.98
C SER A 37 -26.26 -17.47 5.03
N ARG A 38 -26.50 -16.16 4.97
CA ARG A 38 -25.98 -15.20 6.00
C ARG A 38 -26.50 -15.50 7.40
N LEU A 39 -27.80 -15.82 7.55
CA LEU A 39 -28.37 -16.14 8.86
C LEU A 39 -27.79 -17.43 9.46
N ALA A 40 -27.52 -18.45 8.63
CA ALA A 40 -26.86 -19.68 9.10
C ALA A 40 -25.38 -19.46 9.41
N GLU A 41 -24.71 -18.65 8.62
CA GLU A 41 -23.30 -18.24 8.85
C GLU A 41 -23.17 -17.38 10.10
N ASP A 42 -24.10 -16.46 10.34
CA ASP A 42 -24.14 -15.61 11.54
C ASP A 42 -24.38 -16.46 12.80
N GLN A 43 -25.28 -17.46 12.76
CA GLN A 43 -25.50 -18.36 13.89
C GLN A 43 -24.28 -19.23 14.20
N GLN A 44 -23.59 -19.73 13.19
CA GLN A 44 -22.34 -20.48 13.37
C GLN A 44 -21.25 -19.60 13.96
N LEU A 45 -21.16 -18.35 13.51
CA LEU A 45 -20.18 -17.40 14.00
C LEU A 45 -20.43 -17.04 15.47
N GLU A 46 -21.70 -16.81 15.86
CA GLU A 46 -22.07 -16.58 17.26
C GLU A 46 -21.69 -17.76 18.16
N THR A 47 -21.93 -18.98 17.68
CA THR A 47 -21.54 -20.18 18.43
C THR A 47 -20.03 -20.27 18.62
N LEU A 48 -19.23 -19.96 17.57
CA LEU A 48 -17.78 -19.93 17.67
C LEU A 48 -17.26 -18.84 18.59
N ILE A 49 -17.88 -17.66 18.60
CA ILE A 49 -17.51 -16.57 19.51
C ILE A 49 -17.82 -16.95 20.96
N GLN A 50 -18.98 -17.57 21.24
CA GLN A 50 -19.34 -18.05 22.56
C GLN A 50 -18.37 -19.16 23.03
N GLN A 51 -17.99 -20.08 22.18
CA GLN A 51 -16.99 -21.11 22.47
C GLN A 51 -15.63 -20.48 22.80
N LEU A 52 -15.21 -19.45 22.07
CA LEU A 52 -13.93 -18.75 22.28
C LEU A 52 -13.88 -18.04 23.66
N GLN A 53 -15.03 -17.65 24.21
CA GLN A 53 -15.13 -17.06 25.54
C GLN A 53 -15.11 -18.09 26.68
N VAL A 54 -15.42 -19.36 26.37
CA VAL A 54 -15.57 -20.43 27.38
C VAL A 54 -14.38 -21.40 27.34
N GLU A 55 -13.80 -21.65 26.17
CA GLU A 55 -12.74 -22.64 25.96
C GLU A 55 -11.48 -21.96 25.40
N ASP A 56 -10.38 -22.02 26.15
CA ASP A 56 -9.06 -21.49 25.76
C ASP A 56 -8.33 -22.39 24.73
N GLU A 57 -9.01 -23.41 24.20
CA GLU A 57 -8.46 -24.51 23.37
C GLU A 57 -8.69 -24.34 21.86
N PHE A 58 -8.87 -23.13 21.35
CA PHE A 58 -8.91 -22.94 19.90
C PHE A 58 -7.52 -23.15 19.28
N SER A 59 -7.48 -24.00 18.25
CA SER A 59 -6.28 -24.12 17.42
C SER A 59 -5.98 -22.79 16.69
N GLU A 60 -4.72 -22.56 16.33
CA GLU A 60 -4.34 -21.36 15.54
C GLU A 60 -5.12 -21.25 14.22
N ALA A 61 -5.42 -22.39 13.58
CA ALA A 61 -6.18 -22.44 12.33
C ALA A 61 -7.65 -22.00 12.53
N GLU A 62 -8.30 -22.44 13.60
CA GLU A 62 -9.67 -22.05 13.93
C GLU A 62 -9.76 -20.57 14.29
N ARG A 63 -8.80 -20.03 15.05
CA ARG A 63 -8.70 -18.60 15.35
C ARG A 63 -8.51 -17.77 14.08
N MET A 64 -7.68 -18.21 13.13
CA MET A 64 -7.46 -17.52 11.87
C MET A 64 -8.74 -17.51 11.03
N LEU A 65 -9.43 -18.63 10.91
CA LEU A 65 -10.69 -18.72 10.18
C LEU A 65 -11.77 -17.83 10.81
N LEU A 66 -11.85 -17.80 12.13
CA LEU A 66 -12.77 -16.93 12.85
C LEU A 66 -12.43 -15.46 12.61
N LEU A 67 -11.16 -15.07 12.68
CA LEU A 67 -10.69 -13.72 12.41
C LEU A 67 -11.07 -13.27 10.98
N GLU A 68 -10.83 -14.12 9.97
CA GLU A 68 -11.20 -13.84 8.58
C GLU A 68 -12.71 -13.62 8.42
N ARG A 69 -13.54 -14.45 9.05
CA ARG A 69 -15.00 -14.32 9.01
C ARG A 69 -15.50 -13.05 9.68
N LEU A 70 -14.95 -12.72 10.86
CA LEU A 70 -15.30 -11.49 11.58
C LEU A 70 -14.96 -10.23 10.78
N ILE A 71 -13.81 -10.24 10.10
CA ILE A 71 -13.41 -9.13 9.22
C ILE A 71 -14.35 -9.03 8.02
N ALA A 72 -14.69 -10.16 7.39
CA ALA A 72 -15.60 -10.20 6.24
C ALA A 72 -17.00 -9.67 6.59
N GLN A 73 -17.43 -9.83 7.83
CA GLN A 73 -18.72 -9.33 8.34
C GLN A 73 -18.62 -7.95 9.01
N GLU A 74 -17.45 -7.30 8.96
CA GLU A 74 -17.19 -6.00 9.58
C GLU A 74 -17.37 -5.99 11.11
N ARG A 75 -17.30 -7.15 11.77
CA ARG A 75 -17.35 -7.32 13.23
C ARG A 75 -15.96 -7.07 13.84
N LEU A 76 -15.48 -5.84 13.67
CA LEU A 76 -14.07 -5.49 13.92
C LEU A 76 -13.68 -5.47 15.40
N LEU A 77 -14.64 -5.21 16.33
CA LEU A 77 -14.39 -5.30 17.77
C LEU A 77 -14.06 -6.73 18.20
N GLU A 78 -14.82 -7.68 17.72
CA GLU A 78 -14.61 -9.10 18.04
C GLU A 78 -13.35 -9.64 17.33
N ALA A 79 -13.10 -9.18 16.11
CA ALA A 79 -11.84 -9.47 15.43
C ALA A 79 -10.62 -9.00 16.26
N GLU A 80 -10.70 -7.84 16.92
CA GLU A 80 -9.63 -7.37 17.82
C GLU A 80 -9.47 -8.28 19.04
N VAL A 81 -10.55 -8.80 19.61
CA VAL A 81 -10.51 -9.75 20.74
C VAL A 81 -9.83 -11.05 20.32
N VAL A 82 -10.22 -11.61 19.17
CA VAL A 82 -9.62 -12.84 18.63
C VAL A 82 -8.12 -12.68 18.36
N LEU A 83 -7.67 -11.49 18.02
CA LEU A 83 -6.27 -11.17 17.75
C LEU A 83 -5.39 -11.10 19.01
N GLN A 84 -5.96 -10.84 20.20
CA GLN A 84 -5.21 -10.58 21.44
C GLN A 84 -4.20 -11.68 21.83
N PRO A 85 -4.48 -13.00 21.76
CA PRO A 85 -3.52 -14.02 22.14
C PRO A 85 -2.22 -13.95 21.33
N TRP A 86 -2.31 -13.64 20.03
CA TRP A 86 -1.12 -13.48 19.19
C TRP A 86 -0.31 -12.22 19.54
N LEU A 87 -0.98 -11.15 19.98
CA LEU A 87 -0.35 -9.90 20.40
C LEU A 87 0.34 -10.02 21.77
N SER A 88 -0.05 -10.99 22.58
CA SER A 88 0.52 -11.23 23.90
C SER A 88 1.82 -12.05 23.86
N SER A 89 2.18 -12.58 22.69
CA SER A 89 3.42 -13.32 22.49
C SER A 89 4.65 -12.40 22.59
N ARG A 90 5.73 -12.91 23.22
CA ARG A 90 7.00 -12.18 23.36
C ARG A 90 7.64 -11.79 22.01
N PHE A 91 7.29 -12.50 20.94
CA PHE A 91 7.83 -12.32 19.60
C PHE A 91 6.72 -12.02 18.59
N THR A 92 5.82 -11.11 18.93
CA THR A 92 4.75 -10.69 18.02
C THR A 92 5.31 -10.01 16.79
N PRO A 93 4.99 -10.48 15.57
CA PRO A 93 5.38 -9.79 14.34
C PRO A 93 4.81 -8.37 14.29
N ARG A 94 5.59 -7.46 13.73
CA ARG A 94 5.20 -6.06 13.50
C ARG A 94 3.87 -5.95 12.76
N GLU A 95 3.66 -6.81 11.79
CA GLU A 95 2.47 -6.88 10.93
C GLU A 95 1.18 -7.07 11.74
N LEU A 96 1.21 -7.84 12.82
CA LEU A 96 0.04 -8.03 13.69
C LEU A 96 -0.29 -6.76 14.48
N HIS A 97 0.71 -6.00 14.90
CA HIS A 97 0.48 -4.70 15.55
C HIS A 97 -0.09 -3.66 14.57
N LEU A 98 0.40 -3.63 13.33
CA LEU A 98 -0.16 -2.80 12.26
C LEU A 98 -1.62 -3.20 11.96
N PHE A 99 -1.88 -4.50 11.90
CA PHE A 99 -3.21 -5.03 11.68
C PHE A 99 -4.19 -4.66 12.81
N LYS A 100 -3.76 -4.76 14.08
CA LYS A 100 -4.54 -4.26 15.22
C LYS A 100 -4.88 -2.77 15.05
N ALA A 101 -3.90 -1.95 14.72
CA ALA A 101 -4.12 -0.52 14.54
C ALA A 101 -5.11 -0.23 13.40
N GLU A 102 -5.07 -1.03 12.31
CA GLU A 102 -6.04 -0.92 11.21
C GLU A 102 -7.45 -1.33 11.64
N LEU A 103 -7.60 -2.42 12.40
CA LEU A 103 -8.91 -2.80 12.98
C LEU A 103 -9.49 -1.68 13.84
N GLN A 104 -8.67 -1.12 14.73
CA GLN A 104 -9.07 -0.01 15.60
C GLN A 104 -9.48 1.23 14.81
N ARG A 105 -8.72 1.59 13.77
CA ARG A 105 -9.05 2.70 12.87
C ARG A 105 -10.40 2.50 12.19
N ARG A 106 -10.63 1.32 11.63
CA ARG A 106 -11.89 0.98 10.93
C ARG A 106 -13.08 0.86 11.88
N ASN A 107 -12.82 0.46 13.11
CA ASN A 107 -13.84 0.38 14.15
C ASN A 107 -14.18 1.76 14.75
N GLY A 108 -13.73 2.84 14.15
CA GLY A 108 -14.01 4.20 14.65
C GLY A 108 -13.28 4.54 15.94
N GLN A 109 -12.17 3.87 16.24
CA GLN A 109 -11.33 4.09 17.41
C GLN A 109 -9.97 4.71 17.05
N PRO A 110 -9.91 5.88 16.40
CA PRO A 110 -8.67 6.46 15.87
C PRO A 110 -7.63 6.73 16.96
N GLU A 111 -8.05 7.08 18.17
CA GLU A 111 -7.12 7.33 19.26
C GLU A 111 -6.49 6.04 19.82
N ALA A 112 -7.21 4.91 19.79
CA ALA A 112 -6.66 3.61 20.14
C ALA A 112 -5.63 3.18 19.07
N ALA A 113 -6.00 3.29 17.79
CA ALA A 113 -5.09 3.05 16.66
C ALA A 113 -3.81 3.88 16.75
N ARG A 114 -3.94 5.17 17.06
CA ARG A 114 -2.81 6.08 17.25
C ARG A 114 -1.89 5.63 18.38
N ARG A 115 -2.43 5.25 19.52
CA ARG A 115 -1.62 4.73 20.65
C ARG A 115 -0.85 3.47 20.24
N SER A 116 -1.51 2.53 19.56
CA SER A 116 -0.89 1.29 19.06
C SER A 116 0.25 1.60 18.08
N LEU A 117 0.05 2.54 17.15
CA LEU A 117 1.08 2.96 16.19
C LEU A 117 2.23 3.70 16.86
N HIS A 118 1.97 4.55 17.84
CA HIS A 118 3.04 5.20 18.61
C HIS A 118 3.87 4.21 19.44
N GLN A 119 3.26 3.14 19.94
CA GLN A 119 4.01 2.05 20.57
C GLN A 119 4.93 1.37 19.56
N LEU A 120 4.40 1.04 18.40
CA LEU A 120 5.18 0.39 17.33
C LEU A 120 6.30 1.30 16.81
N MET A 121 6.02 2.61 16.68
CA MET A 121 7.02 3.60 16.26
C MET A 121 8.19 3.76 17.24
N ARG A 122 8.01 3.48 18.54
CA ARG A 122 9.14 3.47 19.50
C ARG A 122 10.11 2.33 19.24
N LEU A 123 9.60 1.20 18.71
CA LEU A 123 10.43 0.04 18.36
C LEU A 123 11.01 0.17 16.94
N HIS A 124 10.28 0.83 16.05
CA HIS A 124 10.60 1.01 14.62
C HIS A 124 10.40 2.48 14.20
N PRO A 125 11.31 3.41 14.58
CA PRO A 125 11.08 4.86 14.46
C PRO A 125 10.84 5.38 13.04
N ASN A 126 11.42 4.71 12.04
CA ASN A 126 11.35 5.13 10.64
C ASN A 126 10.64 4.10 9.76
N ASP A 127 9.80 3.26 10.36
CA ASP A 127 9.00 2.30 9.60
C ASP A 127 7.99 3.04 8.71
N PRO A 128 8.10 2.90 7.37
CA PRO A 128 7.26 3.65 6.45
C PRO A 128 5.78 3.26 6.54
N GLN A 129 5.45 2.01 6.88
CA GLN A 129 4.07 1.55 7.01
C GLN A 129 3.41 2.13 8.27
N VAL A 130 4.15 2.22 9.38
CA VAL A 130 3.69 2.87 10.61
C VAL A 130 3.43 4.35 10.36
N LEU A 131 4.37 5.03 9.70
CA LEU A 131 4.23 6.45 9.36
C LEU A 131 3.08 6.70 8.39
N GLN A 132 2.90 5.86 7.37
CA GLN A 132 1.79 5.95 6.44
C GLN A 132 0.44 5.82 7.13
N MET A 133 0.31 4.90 8.09
CA MET A 133 -0.93 4.71 8.84
C MET A 133 -1.20 5.88 9.79
N LEU A 134 -0.17 6.46 10.43
CA LEU A 134 -0.30 7.69 11.22
C LEU A 134 -0.76 8.86 10.36
N VAL A 135 -0.19 9.04 9.17
CA VAL A 135 -0.61 10.07 8.21
C VAL A 135 -2.07 9.89 7.81
N LEU A 136 -2.49 8.65 7.52
CA LEU A 136 -3.88 8.34 7.18
C LEU A 136 -4.84 8.72 8.33
N LEU A 137 -4.48 8.41 9.58
CA LEU A 137 -5.25 8.81 10.75
C LEU A 137 -5.33 10.32 10.90
N ASP A 138 -4.22 11.03 10.70
CA ASP A 138 -4.19 12.49 10.76
C ASP A 138 -5.03 13.14 9.67
N GLN A 139 -4.99 12.62 8.45
CA GLN A 139 -5.85 13.06 7.35
C GLN A 139 -7.34 12.87 7.68
N GLN A 140 -7.73 11.70 8.18
CA GLN A 140 -9.11 11.43 8.58
C GLN A 140 -9.62 12.35 9.69
N GLN A 141 -8.73 12.85 10.52
CA GLN A 141 -9.04 13.76 11.63
C GLN A 141 -8.82 15.25 11.27
N GLY A 142 -8.52 15.57 10.02
CA GLY A 142 -8.25 16.95 9.58
C GLY A 142 -6.92 17.52 10.08
N ARG A 143 -6.00 16.69 10.60
CA ARG A 143 -4.69 17.09 11.15
C ARG A 143 -3.56 17.01 10.14
N GLN A 144 -3.84 17.28 8.87
CA GLN A 144 -2.87 17.14 7.78
C GLN A 144 -1.62 18.01 7.96
N ASN A 145 -1.76 19.21 8.54
CA ASN A 145 -0.62 20.11 8.81
C ASN A 145 0.32 19.53 9.87
N GLU A 146 -0.21 18.88 10.90
CA GLU A 146 0.58 18.23 11.94
C GLU A 146 1.37 17.04 11.35
N ALA A 147 0.72 16.21 10.54
CA ALA A 147 1.37 15.12 9.83
C ALA A 147 2.50 15.62 8.90
N THR A 148 2.25 16.69 8.14
CA THR A 148 3.25 17.31 7.26
C THR A 148 4.45 17.83 8.06
N THR A 149 4.21 18.48 9.18
CA THR A 149 5.27 18.99 10.06
C THR A 149 6.09 17.84 10.65
N ALA A 150 5.44 16.81 11.17
CA ALA A 150 6.09 15.64 11.75
C ALA A 150 6.97 14.89 10.74
N LEU A 151 6.46 14.67 9.51
CA LEU A 151 7.23 14.04 8.43
C LEU A 151 8.39 14.93 7.97
N THR A 152 8.20 16.26 7.91
CA THR A 152 9.26 17.19 7.53
C THR A 152 10.44 17.14 8.52
N VAL A 153 10.14 17.13 9.81
CA VAL A 153 11.19 17.02 10.85
C VAL A 153 11.96 15.70 10.70
N ARG A 154 11.25 14.56 10.49
CA ARG A 154 11.89 13.26 10.28
C ARG A 154 12.74 13.23 9.02
N PHE A 155 12.20 13.73 7.91
CA PHE A 155 12.89 13.78 6.64
C PHE A 155 14.21 14.56 6.74
N LYS A 156 14.20 15.70 7.43
CA LYS A 156 15.40 16.52 7.66
C LYS A 156 16.41 15.86 8.60
N GLY A 157 15.96 15.02 9.51
CA GLY A 157 16.82 14.31 10.47
C GLY A 157 17.49 13.05 9.91
N LEU A 158 17.17 12.64 8.68
CA LEU A 158 17.74 11.47 8.03
C LEU A 158 18.72 11.87 6.92
N GLU A 159 19.74 11.04 6.72
CA GLU A 159 20.70 11.21 5.63
C GLU A 159 20.08 10.85 4.26
N ALA A 160 20.68 11.39 3.20
CA ALA A 160 20.35 10.99 1.83
C ALA A 160 20.54 9.47 1.67
N GLY A 161 19.62 8.81 0.97
CA GLY A 161 19.58 7.34 0.83
C GLY A 161 18.87 6.58 1.95
N GLN A 162 18.59 7.21 3.10
CA GLN A 162 17.80 6.61 4.19
C GLN A 162 16.38 7.18 4.29
N ARG A 163 16.09 8.23 3.57
CA ARG A 163 14.85 9.03 3.70
C ARG A 163 13.89 8.91 2.53
N MET A 164 14.16 8.01 1.57
CA MET A 164 13.34 7.84 0.36
C MET A 164 11.87 7.61 0.68
N GLU A 165 11.55 6.63 1.51
CA GLU A 165 10.17 6.27 1.84
C GLU A 165 9.43 7.41 2.55
N ILE A 166 10.10 8.06 3.49
CA ILE A 166 9.55 9.21 4.23
C ILE A 166 9.39 10.41 3.30
N GLY A 167 10.34 10.62 2.40
CA GLY A 167 10.29 11.70 1.42
C GLY A 167 9.16 11.52 0.41
N LEU A 168 8.93 10.31 -0.08
CA LEU A 168 7.79 10.01 -0.95
C LEU A 168 6.46 10.25 -0.23
N LEU A 169 6.33 9.77 1.02
CA LEU A 169 5.13 9.99 1.82
C LEU A 169 4.88 11.47 2.10
N LEU A 170 5.93 12.23 2.43
CA LEU A 170 5.85 13.68 2.63
C LEU A 170 5.44 14.41 1.35
N ALA A 171 6.04 14.06 0.21
CA ALA A 171 5.70 14.67 -1.07
C ALA A 171 4.25 14.39 -1.47
N ASP A 172 3.75 13.17 -1.26
CA ASP A 172 2.35 12.83 -1.49
C ASP A 172 1.41 13.64 -0.58
N LEU A 173 1.75 13.80 0.69
CA LEU A 173 0.97 14.59 1.64
C LEU A 173 0.94 16.08 1.25
N LEU A 174 2.07 16.63 0.81
CA LEU A 174 2.17 18.00 0.28
C LEU A 174 1.33 18.20 -0.98
N ARG A 175 1.34 17.22 -1.91
CA ARG A 175 0.52 17.24 -3.11
C ARG A 175 -0.97 17.30 -2.77
N GLN A 176 -1.42 16.41 -1.87
CA GLN A 176 -2.81 16.36 -1.41
C GLN A 176 -3.21 17.61 -0.61
N GLY A 177 -2.27 18.21 0.11
CA GLY A 177 -2.46 19.44 0.89
C GLY A 177 -2.41 20.74 0.08
N GLY A 178 -2.44 20.67 -1.27
CA GLY A 178 -2.46 21.85 -2.12
C GLY A 178 -1.11 22.54 -2.31
N SER A 179 0.00 21.84 -2.01
CA SER A 179 1.36 22.34 -2.21
C SER A 179 2.12 21.57 -3.30
N PRO A 180 1.58 21.48 -4.55
CA PRO A 180 2.13 20.63 -5.59
C PRO A 180 3.54 21.07 -6.04
N GLN A 181 3.89 22.34 -5.95
CA GLN A 181 5.23 22.81 -6.32
C GLN A 181 6.29 22.33 -5.33
N THR A 182 5.98 22.34 -4.03
CA THR A 182 6.87 21.80 -2.99
C THR A 182 7.02 20.28 -3.16
N ALA A 183 5.94 19.56 -3.45
CA ALA A 183 5.97 18.15 -3.77
C ALA A 183 6.84 17.85 -5.00
N LYS A 184 6.69 18.65 -6.08
CA LYS A 184 7.51 18.53 -7.30
C LYS A 184 9.01 18.68 -7.00
N THR A 185 9.38 19.67 -6.20
CA THR A 185 10.78 19.89 -5.77
C THR A 185 11.30 18.71 -4.97
N LEU A 186 10.52 18.20 -4.04
CA LEU A 186 10.91 17.07 -3.20
C LEU A 186 11.08 15.78 -4.01
N TYR A 187 10.16 15.48 -4.95
CA TYR A 187 10.34 14.32 -5.85
C TYR A 187 11.62 14.42 -6.68
N ARG A 188 11.98 15.61 -7.19
CA ARG A 188 13.24 15.81 -7.92
C ARG A 188 14.45 15.58 -7.03
N GLN A 189 14.45 16.13 -5.81
CA GLN A 189 15.49 15.90 -4.83
C GLN A 189 15.69 14.40 -4.56
N LEU A 190 14.61 13.66 -4.30
CA LEU A 190 14.68 12.21 -4.08
C LEU A 190 15.20 11.44 -5.31
N ALA A 191 14.83 11.90 -6.51
CA ALA A 191 15.31 11.30 -7.74
C ALA A 191 16.81 11.51 -7.97
N GLU A 192 17.37 12.61 -7.48
CA GLU A 192 18.81 12.90 -7.50
C GLU A 192 19.57 12.13 -6.42
N GLU A 193 18.99 11.97 -5.24
CA GLU A 193 19.58 11.24 -4.11
C GLU A 193 19.72 9.74 -4.40
N GLU A 194 18.76 9.15 -5.09
CA GLU A 194 18.78 7.72 -5.49
C GLU A 194 18.60 7.57 -7.01
N PRO A 195 19.68 7.71 -7.80
CA PRO A 195 19.61 7.69 -9.26
C PRO A 195 19.18 6.35 -9.87
N THR A 196 19.22 5.25 -9.12
CA THR A 196 18.77 3.93 -9.56
C THR A 196 17.29 3.68 -9.28
N ASN A 197 16.68 4.43 -8.36
CA ASN A 197 15.30 4.25 -7.97
C ASN A 197 14.35 5.03 -8.90
N PRO A 198 13.45 4.37 -9.65
CA PRO A 198 12.54 5.06 -10.56
C PRO A 198 11.33 5.69 -9.86
N ARG A 199 11.01 5.31 -8.62
CA ARG A 199 9.77 5.69 -7.91
C ARG A 199 9.55 7.21 -7.81
N PRO A 200 10.54 8.04 -7.47
CA PRO A 200 10.34 9.48 -7.42
C PRO A 200 9.97 10.10 -8.78
N LEU A 201 10.55 9.59 -9.88
CA LEU A 201 10.20 10.04 -11.23
C LEU A 201 8.78 9.62 -11.63
N LEU A 202 8.33 8.44 -11.21
CA LEU A 202 6.97 7.98 -11.45
C LEU A 202 5.95 8.80 -10.65
N ALA A 203 6.24 9.10 -9.40
CA ALA A 203 5.42 9.97 -8.55
C ALA A 203 5.34 11.39 -9.12
N LEU A 204 6.46 11.92 -9.64
CA LEU A 204 6.49 13.20 -10.34
C LEU A 204 5.67 13.18 -11.63
N ALA A 205 5.71 12.10 -12.40
CA ALA A 205 4.91 11.95 -13.61
C ALA A 205 3.40 11.95 -13.30
N LEU A 206 2.97 11.29 -12.21
CA LEU A 206 1.58 11.34 -11.74
C LEU A 206 1.17 12.75 -11.32
N LEU A 207 2.03 13.48 -10.59
CA LEU A 207 1.75 14.87 -10.22
C LEU A 207 1.54 15.76 -11.45
N LEU A 208 2.36 15.57 -12.49
CA LEU A 208 2.28 16.36 -13.72
C LEU A 208 1.07 16.00 -14.59
N GLN A 209 0.57 14.77 -14.48
CA GLN A 209 -0.68 14.37 -15.13
C GLN A 209 -1.85 15.21 -14.63
N ASP A 210 -1.93 15.39 -13.32
CA ASP A 210 -2.97 16.21 -12.70
C ASP A 210 -2.92 17.68 -13.19
N GLN A 211 -1.75 18.11 -13.71
CA GLN A 211 -1.48 19.45 -14.23
C GLN A 211 -1.52 19.56 -15.77
N GLY A 212 -1.71 18.46 -16.49
CA GLY A 212 -1.80 18.44 -17.96
C GLY A 212 -0.47 18.56 -18.73
N HIS A 213 0.68 18.27 -18.10
CA HIS A 213 2.02 18.44 -18.69
C HIS A 213 2.51 17.20 -19.46
N GLY A 214 1.84 16.80 -20.53
CA GLY A 214 2.09 15.55 -21.25
C GLY A 214 3.52 15.34 -21.78
N GLN A 215 4.20 16.36 -22.28
CA GLN A 215 5.58 16.23 -22.80
C GLN A 215 6.60 15.95 -21.68
N GLU A 216 6.46 16.64 -20.53
CA GLU A 216 7.34 16.43 -19.36
C GLU A 216 7.17 15.02 -18.81
N ILE A 217 5.95 14.47 -18.82
CA ILE A 217 5.66 13.09 -18.39
C ILE A 217 6.42 12.08 -19.25
N GLN A 218 6.40 12.23 -20.58
CA GLN A 218 7.12 11.31 -21.48
C GLN A 218 8.62 11.31 -21.20
N ALA A 219 9.22 12.49 -20.95
CA ALA A 219 10.64 12.60 -20.60
C ALA A 219 10.95 11.89 -19.27
N LEU A 220 10.10 12.06 -18.24
CA LEU A 220 10.27 11.40 -16.96
C LEU A 220 10.16 9.87 -17.05
N LEU A 221 9.17 9.37 -17.79
CA LEU A 221 9.03 7.93 -18.01
C LEU A 221 10.22 7.34 -18.79
N LYS A 222 10.78 8.09 -19.76
CA LYS A 222 12.00 7.68 -20.45
C LYS A 222 13.18 7.61 -19.48
N GLN A 223 13.37 8.60 -18.62
CA GLN A 223 14.40 8.58 -17.58
C GLN A 223 14.19 7.42 -16.60
N ALA A 224 12.95 7.20 -16.14
CA ALA A 224 12.64 6.10 -15.24
C ALA A 224 12.97 4.73 -15.84
N ARG A 225 12.71 4.52 -17.15
CA ARG A 225 13.08 3.27 -17.86
C ARG A 225 14.59 3.04 -17.96
N GLN A 226 15.39 4.09 -17.88
CA GLN A 226 16.85 3.97 -17.89
C GLN A 226 17.40 3.59 -16.53
N ARG A 227 16.65 3.81 -15.46
CA ARG A 227 17.02 3.40 -14.10
C ARG A 227 16.81 1.90 -13.93
N ARG A 228 17.83 1.24 -13.42
CA ARG A 228 17.82 -0.20 -13.20
C ARG A 228 18.13 -0.48 -11.74
N ASP A 229 17.51 -1.53 -11.20
CA ASP A 229 17.86 -2.04 -9.88
C ASP A 229 19.30 -2.58 -9.85
N ALA A 230 19.78 -2.98 -8.67
CA ALA A 230 21.12 -3.57 -8.50
C ALA A 230 21.34 -4.84 -9.34
N ASN A 231 20.26 -5.49 -9.82
CA ASN A 231 20.28 -6.68 -10.69
C ASN A 231 20.14 -6.34 -12.18
N GLY A 232 20.15 -5.06 -12.54
CA GLY A 232 20.00 -4.59 -13.92
C GLY A 232 18.58 -4.74 -14.50
N ARG A 233 17.56 -4.97 -13.67
CA ARG A 233 16.16 -5.13 -14.08
C ARG A 233 15.45 -3.78 -14.13
N THR A 234 14.57 -3.62 -15.10
CA THR A 234 13.65 -2.47 -15.16
C THR A 234 12.41 -2.73 -14.34
N ASP A 235 11.88 -1.70 -13.69
CA ASP A 235 10.65 -1.79 -12.93
C ASP A 235 9.44 -1.86 -13.88
N HIS A 236 8.68 -2.96 -13.84
CA HIS A 236 7.47 -3.16 -14.64
C HIS A 236 6.33 -2.18 -14.29
N SER A 237 6.40 -1.51 -13.16
CA SER A 237 5.43 -0.47 -12.79
C SER A 237 5.46 0.71 -13.77
N ILE A 238 6.61 0.98 -14.40
CA ILE A 238 6.79 2.05 -15.38
C ILE A 238 5.91 1.82 -16.62
N ASP A 239 5.89 0.61 -17.15
CA ASP A 239 5.08 0.28 -18.33
C ASP A 239 3.58 0.24 -18.00
N ARG A 240 3.23 -0.18 -16.80
CA ARG A 240 1.85 -0.11 -16.30
C ARG A 240 1.38 1.33 -16.18
N LEU A 241 2.19 2.20 -15.59
CA LEU A 241 1.88 3.61 -15.47
C LEU A 241 1.78 4.28 -16.84
N ALA A 242 2.71 4.00 -17.75
CA ALA A 242 2.65 4.51 -19.12
C ALA A 242 1.35 4.11 -19.83
N GLY A 243 0.87 2.88 -19.60
CA GLY A 243 -0.45 2.41 -20.07
C GLY A 243 -1.61 3.21 -19.48
N GLN A 244 -1.61 3.42 -18.16
CA GLN A 244 -2.63 4.20 -17.48
C GLN A 244 -2.67 5.66 -17.93
N LEU A 245 -1.52 6.23 -18.28
CA LEU A 245 -1.38 7.60 -18.79
C LEU A 245 -1.75 7.74 -20.28
N GLY A 246 -2.20 6.66 -20.94
CA GLY A 246 -2.53 6.68 -22.37
C GLY A 246 -1.31 6.86 -23.29
N LEU A 247 -0.08 6.71 -22.77
CA LEU A 247 1.17 6.93 -23.49
C LEU A 247 1.73 5.66 -24.15
N SER A 248 1.03 4.54 -24.01
CA SER A 248 1.44 3.24 -24.58
C SER A 248 1.28 3.14 -26.09
N THR A 249 0.48 4.03 -26.70
CA THR A 249 0.19 4.02 -28.15
C THR A 249 1.33 4.56 -29.03
N ALA A 250 2.31 5.25 -28.47
CA ALA A 250 3.41 5.81 -29.24
C ALA A 250 4.41 4.76 -29.82
N ARG A 251 4.36 3.51 -29.34
CA ARG A 251 5.23 2.44 -29.86
C ARG A 251 4.73 1.86 -31.18
N ASN A 252 3.43 1.79 -31.39
CA ASN A 252 2.83 1.22 -32.60
C ASN A 252 2.88 2.20 -33.79
N SER A 253 2.71 3.50 -33.54
CA SER A 253 2.77 4.51 -34.62
C SER A 253 4.17 4.65 -35.23
N SER A 254 5.23 4.48 -34.42
CA SER A 254 6.62 4.53 -34.95
C SER A 254 7.02 3.27 -35.72
N ALA A 255 6.41 2.13 -35.44
CA ALA A 255 6.61 0.89 -36.20
C ALA A 255 5.83 0.90 -37.53
N GLU A 256 4.60 1.44 -37.54
CA GLU A 256 3.80 1.60 -38.75
C GLU A 256 4.38 2.64 -39.70
N GLN A 257 4.94 3.74 -39.21
CA GLN A 257 5.63 4.73 -40.04
C GLN A 257 6.90 4.18 -40.71
N ARG A 258 7.66 3.31 -40.03
CA ARG A 258 8.83 2.63 -40.65
C ARG A 258 8.41 1.55 -41.64
N GLY A 259 7.30 0.85 -41.42
CA GLY A 259 6.75 -0.12 -42.37
C GLY A 259 6.20 0.54 -43.63
N SER A 260 5.55 1.68 -43.52
CA SER A 260 4.96 2.42 -44.66
C SER A 260 6.03 3.08 -45.57
N THR A 261 7.17 3.49 -44.99
CA THR A 261 8.28 4.09 -45.75
C THR A 261 9.04 3.04 -46.55
N ALA A 262 9.15 1.80 -46.03
CA ALA A 262 9.83 0.69 -46.70
C ALA A 262 9.04 0.15 -47.92
N ILE A 263 7.71 0.20 -47.89
CA ILE A 263 6.86 -0.27 -49.00
C ILE A 263 6.82 0.74 -50.15
N ARG A 264 7.03 2.03 -49.89
CA ARG A 264 7.04 3.07 -50.93
C ARG A 264 8.36 3.20 -51.69
N ALA A 265 9.45 2.61 -51.17
CA ALA A 265 10.75 2.60 -51.79
C ALA A 265 10.99 1.40 -52.76
N GLY A 266 10.08 0.42 -52.79
CA GLY A 266 10.21 -0.81 -53.60
C GLY A 266 9.40 -0.85 -54.90
N SER A 267 8.67 0.20 -55.27
CA SER A 267 7.83 0.20 -56.48
C SER A 267 8.22 1.29 -57.50
N GLY A 268 9.49 1.33 -57.85
CA GLY A 268 9.97 2.21 -58.88
C GLY A 268 11.23 1.67 -59.54
N ALA A 269 11.12 0.79 -60.50
CA ALA A 269 12.08 0.57 -61.54
C ALA A 269 11.42 -0.09 -62.77
N PRO A 270 11.88 0.18 -63.95
CA PRO A 270 11.12 0.27 -65.21
C PRO A 270 10.77 -1.07 -65.84
#